data_3a2fec5c15f558dfd79f7275fdd86e94
#
_entry.id   3a2fec5c15f558dfd79f7275fdd86e94
#
_cell.length_a   1.000
_cell.length_b   1.000
_cell.length_c   1.000
_cell.angle_alpha   90.00
_cell.angle_beta   90.00
_cell.angle_gamma   90.00
#
_symmetry.space_group_name_H-M   'P 1'
#
loop_
_entity.id
_entity.type
_entity.pdbx_description
1 polymer ?
#
loop_
_entity_poly.entity_id
_entity_poly.type
_entity_poly.pdbx_seq_one_letter_code
_entity_poly.pdbx_strand_id
1 'polypeptide(L)'
;VGIWENISNLNSIYSLKNIKKIYIQQKQKFTIDISKFPNIIHLGCEYWRGILFENALSLTSLVLVKFTNNNLQQLKKLKKLNALHIYCSKIKELKGIEYLPIEILYLARNKYLEDILTIEQLPQLIKLTIEKCSNASIDAIHSNILNRIDIQIIK
;
A
#
# COMPACT_ATOMS: atom_id res chain seq x y z
N VAL A 1 -5.56 -9.97 13.44
CA VAL A 1 -5.97 -9.05 14.52
C VAL A 1 -6.58 -7.81 13.90
N GLY A 2 -7.75 -7.38 14.38
CA GLY A 2 -8.40 -6.12 14.01
C GLY A 2 -8.36 -5.13 15.18
N ILE A 3 -8.00 -3.89 14.89
CA ILE A 3 -8.02 -2.77 15.85
C ILE A 3 -9.01 -1.74 15.31
N TRP A 4 -10.19 -1.67 15.94
CA TRP A 4 -11.32 -0.86 15.46
C TRP A 4 -11.45 0.46 16.22
N GLU A 5 -10.86 0.53 17.43
CA GLU A 5 -10.93 1.67 18.34
C GLU A 5 -9.53 2.09 18.81
N ASN A 6 -9.45 3.21 19.51
CA ASN A 6 -8.21 3.60 20.16
C ASN A 6 -7.90 2.66 21.33
N ILE A 7 -6.76 2.02 21.29
CA ILE A 7 -6.24 1.19 22.37
C ILE A 7 -5.33 1.98 23.29
N SER A 8 -5.28 1.62 24.57
CA SER A 8 -4.49 2.34 25.58
C SER A 8 -2.99 2.00 25.54
N ASN A 9 -2.66 0.77 25.15
CA ASN A 9 -1.26 0.33 24.96
C ASN A 9 -1.17 -0.86 23.99
N LEU A 10 0.05 -1.12 23.50
CA LEU A 10 0.34 -2.19 22.54
C LEU A 10 1.08 -3.40 23.11
N ASN A 11 1.45 -3.37 24.41
CA ASN A 11 2.34 -4.40 24.96
C ASN A 11 1.77 -5.82 24.80
N SER A 12 0.47 -5.97 25.05
CA SER A 12 -0.22 -7.25 24.86
C SER A 12 -0.27 -7.71 23.39
N ILE A 13 -0.34 -6.78 22.43
CA ILE A 13 -0.35 -7.12 21.00
C ILE A 13 1.05 -7.57 20.56
N TYR A 14 2.11 -6.89 21.02
CA TYR A 14 3.49 -7.29 20.70
C TYR A 14 3.91 -8.65 21.26
N SER A 15 3.20 -9.16 22.27
CA SER A 15 3.41 -10.53 22.76
C SER A 15 2.90 -11.62 21.81
N LEU A 16 2.01 -11.26 20.87
CA LEU A 16 1.41 -12.19 19.92
C LEU A 16 2.35 -12.46 18.73
N LYS A 17 3.36 -13.33 18.94
CA LYS A 17 4.41 -13.61 17.94
C LYS A 17 3.93 -14.24 16.63
N ASN A 18 2.76 -14.89 16.63
CA ASN A 18 2.23 -15.61 15.47
C ASN A 18 1.25 -14.79 14.62
N ILE A 19 1.14 -13.48 14.86
CA ILE A 19 0.28 -12.61 14.03
C ILE A 19 0.78 -12.59 12.58
N LYS A 20 -0.13 -12.93 11.67
CA LYS A 20 0.09 -12.86 10.21
C LYS A 20 -0.61 -11.68 9.55
N LYS A 21 -1.74 -11.23 10.13
CA LYS A 21 -2.57 -10.15 9.56
C LYS A 21 -2.99 -9.16 10.64
N ILE A 22 -2.79 -7.88 10.37
CA ILE A 22 -3.20 -6.76 11.23
C ILE A 22 -4.05 -5.79 10.40
N TYR A 23 -5.18 -5.38 10.97
CA TYR A 23 -6.05 -4.33 10.44
C TYR A 23 -6.24 -3.25 11.49
N ILE A 24 -5.95 -1.98 11.15
CA ILE A 24 -6.07 -0.83 12.05
C ILE A 24 -6.95 0.21 11.35
N GLN A 25 -8.20 0.29 11.73
CA GLN A 25 -9.18 1.16 11.06
C GLN A 25 -9.09 2.64 11.45
N GLN A 26 -8.50 2.93 12.60
CA GLN A 26 -8.37 4.30 13.07
C GLN A 26 -6.94 4.62 13.44
N LYS A 27 -6.55 5.88 13.22
CA LYS A 27 -5.28 6.42 13.72
C LYS A 27 -5.19 6.20 15.22
N GLN A 28 -4.02 5.75 15.67
CA GLN A 28 -3.74 5.61 17.09
C GLN A 28 -2.97 6.83 17.62
N LYS A 29 -3.02 7.05 18.92
CA LYS A 29 -2.30 8.17 19.58
C LYS A 29 -0.80 7.87 19.79
N PHE A 30 -0.36 6.66 19.53
CA PHE A 30 1.01 6.19 19.77
C PHE A 30 1.61 5.55 18.52
N THR A 31 2.90 5.26 18.57
CA THR A 31 3.63 4.59 17.51
C THR A 31 3.41 3.09 17.56
N ILE A 32 3.12 2.49 16.40
CA ILE A 32 3.06 1.04 16.18
C ILE A 32 4.17 0.66 15.21
N ASP A 33 5.11 -0.15 15.66
CA ASP A 33 6.17 -0.70 14.83
C ASP A 33 5.78 -2.10 14.32
N ILE A 34 5.41 -2.18 13.06
CA ILE A 34 4.95 -3.41 12.41
C ILE A 34 6.08 -4.43 12.24
N SER A 35 7.33 -4.01 12.22
CA SER A 35 8.49 -4.91 12.13
C SER A 35 8.66 -5.81 13.37
N LYS A 36 8.03 -5.44 14.50
CA LYS A 36 8.02 -6.26 15.73
C LYS A 36 7.13 -7.50 15.64
N PHE A 37 6.38 -7.67 14.57
CA PHE A 37 5.59 -8.87 14.29
C PHE A 37 6.33 -9.72 13.24
N PRO A 38 7.15 -10.70 13.64
CA PRO A 38 8.07 -11.38 12.74
C PRO A 38 7.39 -12.19 11.62
N ASN A 39 6.14 -12.60 11.86
CA ASN A 39 5.36 -13.41 10.93
C ASN A 39 4.30 -12.60 10.16
N ILE A 40 4.37 -11.27 10.22
CA ILE A 40 3.38 -10.40 9.55
C ILE A 40 3.52 -10.52 8.03
N ILE A 41 2.42 -10.81 7.35
CA ILE A 41 2.36 -10.87 5.88
C ILE A 41 1.34 -9.88 5.31
N HIS A 42 0.38 -9.40 6.12
CA HIS A 42 -0.63 -8.47 5.68
C HIS A 42 -0.82 -7.34 6.70
N LEU A 43 -0.79 -6.10 6.21
CA LEU A 43 -1.17 -4.90 6.96
C LEU A 43 -2.25 -4.14 6.21
N GLY A 44 -3.37 -3.84 6.88
CA GLY A 44 -4.38 -2.89 6.43
C GLY A 44 -4.52 -1.77 7.45
N CYS A 45 -4.32 -0.51 7.06
CA CYS A 45 -4.43 0.59 8.02
C CYS A 45 -4.88 1.92 7.44
N GLU A 46 -5.59 2.72 8.26
CA GLU A 46 -5.60 4.16 8.08
C GLU A 46 -4.23 4.72 8.48
N TYR A 47 -3.59 5.46 7.59
CA TYR A 47 -2.24 5.97 7.80
C TYR A 47 -2.18 7.10 8.84
N TRP A 48 -1.17 7.06 9.69
CA TRP A 48 -0.70 8.16 10.52
C TRP A 48 0.82 8.08 10.72
N ARG A 49 1.47 9.16 11.14
CA ARG A 49 2.93 9.20 11.26
C ARG A 49 3.52 8.17 12.24
N GLY A 50 2.72 7.66 13.16
CA GLY A 50 3.14 6.67 14.14
C GLY A 50 3.05 5.22 13.66
N ILE A 51 2.52 4.93 12.45
CA ILE A 51 2.56 3.59 11.89
C ILE A 51 3.87 3.39 11.13
N LEU A 52 4.75 2.53 11.67
CA LEU A 52 6.06 2.24 11.10
C LEU A 52 6.02 0.85 10.45
N PHE A 53 6.05 0.79 9.14
CA PHE A 53 6.01 -0.47 8.38
C PHE A 53 7.18 -0.65 7.42
N GLU A 54 8.06 0.34 7.27
CA GLU A 54 9.15 0.35 6.28
C GLU A 54 10.15 -0.78 6.48
N ASN A 55 10.25 -1.31 7.69
CA ASN A 55 11.13 -2.42 8.05
C ASN A 55 10.38 -3.74 8.27
N ALA A 56 9.08 -3.80 7.97
CA ALA A 56 8.30 -5.03 8.04
C ALA A 56 8.52 -5.87 6.75
N LEU A 57 9.74 -6.39 6.59
CA LEU A 57 10.24 -6.99 5.34
C LEU A 57 9.55 -8.29 4.93
N SER A 58 8.71 -8.85 5.80
CA SER A 58 7.89 -10.05 5.52
C SER A 58 6.54 -9.71 4.87
N LEU A 59 6.15 -8.42 4.79
CA LEU A 59 4.88 -8.02 4.19
C LEU A 59 4.82 -8.41 2.70
N THR A 60 3.75 -9.12 2.38
CA THR A 60 3.37 -9.45 1.00
C THR A 60 2.15 -8.67 0.54
N SER A 61 1.33 -8.17 1.47
CA SER A 61 0.13 -7.41 1.17
C SER A 61 0.00 -6.18 2.06
N LEU A 62 -0.28 -5.02 1.45
CA LEU A 62 -0.43 -3.75 2.14
C LEU A 62 -1.66 -3.00 1.64
N VAL A 63 -2.51 -2.57 2.56
CA VAL A 63 -3.65 -1.69 2.30
C VAL A 63 -3.44 -0.39 3.07
N LEU A 64 -3.28 0.72 2.36
CA LEU A 64 -3.12 2.06 2.92
C LEU A 64 -4.34 2.92 2.63
N VAL A 65 -4.93 3.47 3.68
CA VAL A 65 -6.04 4.43 3.59
C VAL A 65 -5.57 5.79 4.09
N LYS A 66 -5.87 6.86 3.36
CA LYS A 66 -5.51 8.26 3.70
C LYS A 66 -4.00 8.47 3.88
N PHE A 67 -3.18 7.78 3.08
CA PHE A 67 -1.73 8.01 3.08
C PHE A 67 -1.41 9.46 2.69
N THR A 68 -0.50 10.11 3.45
CA THR A 68 -0.32 11.56 3.36
C THR A 68 0.91 12.01 2.57
N ASN A 69 1.82 11.11 2.23
CA ASN A 69 2.99 11.45 1.43
C ASN A 69 2.61 11.59 -0.05
N ASN A 70 3.40 12.35 -0.80
CA ASN A 70 3.16 12.58 -2.23
C ASN A 70 3.57 11.39 -3.11
N ASN A 71 4.41 10.49 -2.60
CA ASN A 71 4.91 9.30 -3.32
C ASN A 71 5.03 8.09 -2.37
N LEU A 72 5.55 6.98 -2.89
CA LEU A 72 5.59 5.70 -2.20
C LEU A 72 7.02 5.28 -1.78
N GLN A 73 7.96 6.23 -1.64
CA GLN A 73 9.34 5.94 -1.27
C GLN A 73 9.51 5.13 0.03
N GLN A 74 8.55 5.23 0.95
CA GLN A 74 8.55 4.42 2.18
C GLN A 74 8.45 2.92 1.89
N LEU A 75 7.90 2.51 0.73
CA LEU A 75 7.67 1.12 0.40
C LEU A 75 8.89 0.42 -0.23
N LYS A 76 9.89 1.16 -0.68
CA LYS A 76 11.02 0.65 -1.50
C LYS A 76 11.79 -0.54 -0.90
N LYS A 77 11.73 -0.72 0.43
CA LYS A 77 12.39 -1.82 1.15
C LYS A 77 11.55 -3.09 1.21
N LEU A 78 10.25 -3.04 0.92
CA LEU A 78 9.31 -4.15 1.07
C LEU A 78 9.42 -5.13 -0.10
N LYS A 79 10.55 -5.80 -0.24
CA LYS A 79 10.91 -6.63 -1.40
C LYS A 79 10.07 -7.90 -1.61
N LYS A 80 9.13 -8.18 -0.68
CA LYS A 80 8.16 -9.28 -0.81
C LYS A 80 6.74 -8.78 -1.10
N LEU A 81 6.55 -7.45 -1.21
CA LEU A 81 5.24 -6.86 -1.40
C LEU A 81 4.74 -7.14 -2.82
N ASN A 82 3.69 -7.96 -2.96
CA ASN A 82 3.08 -8.31 -4.24
C ASN A 82 1.63 -7.79 -4.41
N ALA A 83 0.96 -7.41 -3.32
CA ALA A 83 -0.36 -6.80 -3.39
C ALA A 83 -0.37 -5.44 -2.67
N LEU A 84 -0.68 -4.37 -3.40
CA LEU A 84 -0.72 -3.01 -2.88
C LEU A 84 -2.06 -2.35 -3.22
N HIS A 85 -2.77 -1.91 -2.18
CA HIS A 85 -4.04 -1.19 -2.30
C HIS A 85 -3.90 0.18 -1.63
N ILE A 86 -4.25 1.26 -2.33
CA ILE A 86 -4.16 2.64 -1.83
C ILE A 86 -5.48 3.36 -2.03
N TYR A 87 -6.06 3.83 -0.93
CA TYR A 87 -7.37 4.45 -0.90
C TYR A 87 -7.34 5.87 -0.35
N CYS A 88 -8.02 6.81 -1.02
CA CYS A 88 -8.27 8.17 -0.52
C CYS A 88 -7.00 8.91 -0.08
N SER A 89 -5.87 8.68 -0.73
CA SER A 89 -4.54 9.13 -0.33
C SER A 89 -4.13 10.43 -1.04
N LYS A 90 -3.06 11.06 -0.56
CA LYS A 90 -2.52 12.29 -1.14
C LYS A 90 -1.37 12.06 -2.13
N ILE A 91 -1.14 10.82 -2.54
CA ILE A 91 -0.10 10.50 -3.52
C ILE A 91 -0.35 11.26 -4.82
N LYS A 92 0.73 11.74 -5.43
CA LYS A 92 0.75 12.38 -6.75
C LYS A 92 1.39 11.48 -7.80
N GLU A 93 2.29 10.63 -7.36
CA GLU A 93 3.08 9.71 -8.20
C GLU A 93 3.26 8.36 -7.48
N LEU A 94 3.54 7.32 -8.26
CA LEU A 94 3.79 5.96 -7.74
C LEU A 94 5.27 5.70 -7.42
N LYS A 95 6.14 6.71 -7.56
CA LYS A 95 7.58 6.59 -7.27
C LYS A 95 7.84 5.97 -5.90
N GLY A 96 8.73 4.97 -5.87
CA GLY A 96 9.11 4.21 -4.66
C GLY A 96 8.72 2.74 -4.72
N ILE A 97 7.86 2.33 -5.65
CA ILE A 97 7.52 0.92 -5.86
C ILE A 97 8.18 0.32 -7.11
N GLU A 98 9.04 1.08 -7.77
CA GLU A 98 9.82 0.60 -8.91
C GLU A 98 10.54 -0.69 -8.55
N TYR A 99 10.47 -1.67 -9.42
CA TYR A 99 11.13 -2.99 -9.25
C TYR A 99 10.68 -3.80 -8.02
N LEU A 100 9.58 -3.39 -7.35
CA LEU A 100 8.93 -4.27 -6.38
C LEU A 100 8.14 -5.36 -7.13
N PRO A 101 8.01 -6.55 -6.55
CA PRO A 101 7.30 -7.66 -7.19
C PRO A 101 5.77 -7.51 -7.08
N ILE A 102 5.26 -6.31 -7.42
CA ILE A 102 3.83 -6.01 -7.36
C ILE A 102 3.12 -6.76 -8.49
N GLU A 103 2.21 -7.65 -8.11
CA GLU A 103 1.32 -8.40 -9.00
C GLU A 103 -0.06 -7.74 -9.09
N ILE A 104 -0.53 -7.19 -7.96
CA ILE A 104 -1.85 -6.55 -7.85
C ILE A 104 -1.67 -5.12 -7.33
N LEU A 105 -2.12 -4.15 -8.13
CA LEU A 105 -2.15 -2.73 -7.75
C LEU A 105 -3.58 -2.21 -7.84
N TYR A 106 -4.12 -1.76 -6.71
CA TYR A 106 -5.45 -1.16 -6.62
C TYR A 106 -5.35 0.28 -6.11
N LEU A 107 -5.79 1.22 -6.93
CA LEU A 107 -5.74 2.66 -6.65
C LEU A 107 -7.16 3.22 -6.66
N ALA A 108 -7.69 3.64 -5.50
CA ALA A 108 -9.05 4.13 -5.42
C ALA A 108 -9.17 5.50 -4.76
N ARG A 109 -9.89 6.40 -5.40
CA ARG A 109 -10.20 7.74 -4.89
C ARG A 109 -8.97 8.57 -4.52
N ASN A 110 -7.87 8.36 -5.23
CA ASN A 110 -6.61 9.12 -5.07
C ASN A 110 -6.65 10.33 -6.01
N LYS A 111 -7.40 11.36 -5.63
CA LYS A 111 -7.71 12.51 -6.49
C LYS A 111 -6.51 13.37 -6.93
N TYR A 112 -5.36 13.22 -6.24
CA TYR A 112 -4.14 13.97 -6.56
C TYR A 112 -3.15 13.15 -7.39
N LEU A 113 -3.46 11.87 -7.67
CA LEU A 113 -2.59 10.99 -8.44
C LEU A 113 -2.64 11.41 -9.93
N GLU A 114 -1.50 11.83 -10.45
CA GLU A 114 -1.32 12.29 -11.82
C GLU A 114 -0.34 11.40 -12.58
N ASP A 115 0.81 11.07 -11.96
CA ASP A 115 1.86 10.28 -12.58
C ASP A 115 1.77 8.81 -12.15
N ILE A 116 1.47 7.95 -13.13
CA ILE A 116 1.42 6.50 -12.97
C ILE A 116 2.44 5.76 -13.86
N LEU A 117 3.41 6.46 -14.47
CA LEU A 117 4.41 5.86 -15.36
C LEU A 117 5.29 4.79 -14.69
N THR A 118 5.42 4.84 -13.36
CA THR A 118 6.08 3.78 -12.57
C THR A 118 5.51 2.38 -12.86
N ILE A 119 4.26 2.28 -13.35
CA ILE A 119 3.64 1.00 -13.73
C ILE A 119 4.48 0.26 -14.78
N GLU A 120 5.16 0.98 -15.68
CA GLU A 120 6.03 0.39 -16.69
C GLU A 120 7.24 -0.35 -16.10
N GLN A 121 7.62 0.01 -14.88
CA GLN A 121 8.75 -0.55 -14.14
C GLN A 121 8.34 -1.65 -13.15
N LEU A 122 7.09 -2.14 -13.22
CA LEU A 122 6.59 -3.23 -12.40
C LEU A 122 6.57 -4.53 -13.22
N PRO A 123 7.65 -5.34 -13.18
CA PRO A 123 7.81 -6.46 -14.10
C PRO A 123 6.81 -7.59 -13.88
N GLN A 124 6.25 -7.70 -12.66
CA GLN A 124 5.35 -8.77 -12.25
C GLN A 124 3.89 -8.33 -12.19
N LEU A 125 3.58 -7.09 -12.59
CA LEU A 125 2.20 -6.59 -12.52
C LEU A 125 1.29 -7.41 -13.45
N ILE A 126 0.24 -7.98 -12.85
CA ILE A 126 -0.79 -8.79 -13.52
C ILE A 126 -2.10 -8.02 -13.57
N LYS A 127 -2.46 -7.34 -12.47
CA LYS A 127 -3.73 -6.65 -12.33
C LYS A 127 -3.56 -5.21 -11.85
N LEU A 128 -4.16 -4.29 -12.60
CA LEU A 128 -4.26 -2.86 -12.26
C LEU A 128 -5.73 -2.46 -12.18
N THR A 129 -6.14 -1.92 -11.04
CA THR A 129 -7.45 -1.29 -10.91
C THR A 129 -7.27 0.18 -10.54
N ILE A 130 -7.89 1.07 -11.30
CA ILE A 130 -7.96 2.52 -11.03
C ILE A 130 -9.43 2.88 -10.86
N GLU A 131 -9.82 3.24 -9.64
CA GLU A 131 -11.21 3.60 -9.30
C GLU A 131 -11.27 5.06 -8.87
N LYS A 132 -12.06 5.88 -9.58
CA LYS A 132 -12.32 7.29 -9.20
C LYS A 132 -11.04 8.10 -8.89
N CYS A 133 -9.97 7.87 -9.66
CA CYS A 133 -8.73 8.66 -9.64
C CYS A 133 -8.77 9.60 -10.86
N SER A 134 -9.44 10.73 -10.73
CA SER A 134 -9.81 11.60 -11.85
C SER A 134 -8.64 12.15 -12.67
N ASN A 135 -7.45 12.27 -12.08
CA ASN A 135 -6.27 12.85 -12.73
C ASN A 135 -5.31 11.79 -13.28
N ALA A 136 -5.49 10.52 -12.89
CA ALA A 136 -4.66 9.43 -13.38
C ALA A 136 -5.15 8.97 -14.77
N SER A 137 -4.24 9.01 -15.77
CA SER A 137 -4.54 8.50 -17.11
C SER A 137 -3.57 7.40 -17.51
N ILE A 138 -4.09 6.35 -18.13
CA ILE A 138 -3.29 5.27 -18.72
C ILE A 138 -2.76 5.61 -20.11
N ASP A 139 -3.17 6.73 -20.71
CA ASP A 139 -2.84 7.09 -22.09
C ASP A 139 -1.34 7.30 -22.33
N ALA A 140 -0.58 7.63 -21.26
CA ALA A 140 0.85 7.80 -21.32
C ALA A 140 1.66 6.49 -21.19
N ILE A 141 0.99 5.36 -20.85
CA ILE A 141 1.65 4.06 -20.67
C ILE A 141 1.76 3.35 -22.01
N HIS A 142 2.93 2.79 -22.31
CA HIS A 142 3.15 2.06 -23.56
C HIS A 142 2.17 0.88 -23.73
N SER A 143 1.67 0.71 -24.94
CA SER A 143 0.65 -0.31 -25.27
C SER A 143 1.10 -1.75 -24.98
N ASN A 144 2.40 -2.06 -25.12
CA ASN A 144 2.95 -3.37 -24.80
C ASN A 144 2.79 -3.72 -23.30
N ILE A 145 2.83 -2.73 -22.41
CA ILE A 145 2.58 -2.93 -20.98
C ILE A 145 1.09 -3.16 -20.74
N LEU A 146 0.24 -2.29 -21.34
CA LEU A 146 -1.22 -2.39 -21.19
C LEU A 146 -1.77 -3.74 -21.68
N ASN A 147 -1.21 -4.29 -22.74
CA ASN A 147 -1.63 -5.57 -23.33
C ASN A 147 -1.28 -6.80 -22.47
N ARG A 148 -0.37 -6.64 -21.52
CA ARG A 148 0.12 -7.74 -20.68
C ARG A 148 -0.61 -7.86 -19.35
N ILE A 149 -1.37 -6.83 -18.93
CA ILE A 149 -2.00 -6.75 -17.62
C ILE A 149 -3.54 -6.66 -17.73
N ASP A 150 -4.25 -7.19 -16.75
CA ASP A 150 -5.69 -6.99 -16.60
C ASP A 150 -5.93 -5.59 -16.02
N ILE A 151 -6.60 -4.71 -16.80
CA ILE A 151 -6.84 -3.32 -16.41
C ILE A 151 -8.32 -3.08 -16.21
N GLN A 152 -8.66 -2.53 -15.05
CA GLN A 152 -10.02 -2.10 -14.72
C GLN A 152 -10.02 -0.60 -14.39
N ILE A 153 -10.74 0.20 -15.18
CA ILE A 153 -10.95 1.63 -14.91
C ILE A 153 -12.41 1.82 -14.49
N ILE A 154 -12.61 2.27 -13.26
CA ILE A 154 -13.93 2.50 -12.67
C ILE A 154 -14.08 4.01 -12.43
N LYS A 155 -14.99 4.65 -13.18
CA LYS A 155 -15.28 6.09 -13.12
C LYS A 155 -16.16 6.47 -11.94
#